data_f23edc4896e157cd616c4376eeedf8fd
#
_entry.id   f23edc4896e157cd616c4376eeedf8fd
#
_cell.length_a   1.000
_cell.length_b   1.000
_cell.length_c   1.000
_cell.angle_alpha   90.00
_cell.angle_beta   90.00
_cell.angle_gamma   90.00
#
_symmetry.space_group_name_H-M   'P 1'
#
loop_
_entity.id
_entity.type
_entity.pdbx_description
1 polymer ?
#
loop_
_entity_poly.entity_id
_entity_poly.type
_entity_poly.pdbx_seq_one_letter_code
_entity_poly.pdbx_strand_id
1 'polypeptide(L)'
;FQSSVSEGRLGTQKVLLIKPETFMNNSGQPVGEAMRFHKLDPEDVVIFHDELDLSPGKCRIKQGGGHAGHNGLRSLHQHIGESYGRVRLGIGHPGHKDRVSGYVLSDFAKSERDWLDDLLRGISDGAADLAAGRNDKFLNAVSLRTAPPRSSKSTPRARPSERTEEP
;
A
#
# COMPACT_ATOMS: atom_id res chain seq x y z
N PHE A 1 21.44 -10.20 5.30
CA PHE A 1 20.44 -10.64 4.33
C PHE A 1 20.71 -9.88 3.02
N GLN A 2 20.43 -10.43 1.87
CA GLN A 2 20.59 -9.72 0.57
C GLN A 2 19.54 -8.61 0.43
N SER A 3 19.68 -7.57 1.26
CA SER A 3 18.68 -6.52 1.43
C SER A 3 19.29 -5.26 2.00
N SER A 4 18.69 -4.13 1.69
CA SER A 4 18.85 -2.91 2.49
C SER A 4 17.97 -3.03 3.73
N VAL A 5 18.54 -2.79 4.91
CA VAL A 5 17.89 -3.01 6.19
C VAL A 5 18.02 -1.77 7.06
N SER A 6 16.95 -1.41 7.75
CA SER A 6 16.92 -0.34 8.75
C SER A 6 16.14 -0.79 9.98
N GLU A 7 16.69 -0.58 11.15
CA GLU A 7 16.02 -0.82 12.43
C GLU A 7 15.63 0.49 13.08
N GLY A 8 14.50 0.50 13.77
CA GLY A 8 14.04 1.67 14.48
C GLY A 8 12.75 1.44 15.25
N ARG A 9 12.14 2.54 15.67
CA ARG A 9 10.84 2.53 16.34
C ARG A 9 9.84 3.35 15.55
N LEU A 10 8.62 2.81 15.45
CA LEU A 10 7.44 3.54 14.98
C LEU A 10 6.46 3.62 16.15
N GLY A 11 6.29 4.81 16.71
CA GLY A 11 5.61 4.95 18.00
C GLY A 11 6.35 4.17 19.08
N THR A 12 5.67 3.25 19.75
CA THR A 12 6.25 2.37 20.79
C THR A 12 6.75 1.03 20.24
N GLN A 13 6.52 0.74 18.96
CA GLN A 13 6.87 -0.53 18.35
C GLN A 13 8.29 -0.52 17.77
N LYS A 14 9.07 -1.53 18.11
CA LYS A 14 10.34 -1.80 17.45
C LYS A 14 10.06 -2.45 16.09
N VAL A 15 10.67 -1.92 15.03
CA VAL A 15 10.45 -2.39 13.66
C VAL A 15 11.76 -2.63 12.93
N LEU A 16 11.71 -3.58 12.01
CA LEU A 16 12.75 -3.86 11.04
C LEU A 16 12.18 -3.59 9.64
N LEU A 17 12.77 -2.67 8.91
CA LEU A 17 12.43 -2.40 7.52
C LEU A 17 13.41 -3.15 6.62
N ILE A 18 12.88 -3.95 5.71
CA ILE A 18 13.67 -4.74 4.77
C ILE A 18 13.23 -4.40 3.35
N LYS A 19 14.19 -4.03 2.52
CA LYS A 19 14.03 -3.91 1.09
C LYS A 19 14.92 -4.96 0.42
N PRO A 20 14.35 -6.09 -0.06
CA PRO A 20 15.11 -7.11 -0.75
C PRO A 20 15.82 -6.55 -1.99
N GLU A 21 17.05 -6.97 -2.19
CA GLU A 21 17.88 -6.61 -3.36
C GLU A 21 18.12 -7.82 -4.28
N THR A 22 17.37 -8.88 -4.07
CA THR A 22 17.31 -10.05 -4.95
C THR A 22 16.46 -9.78 -6.18
N PHE A 23 16.48 -10.66 -7.16
CA PHE A 23 15.41 -10.71 -8.16
C PHE A 23 14.08 -10.97 -7.48
N MET A 24 12.99 -10.48 -8.09
CA MET A 24 11.64 -10.55 -7.49
C MET A 24 11.25 -11.98 -7.11
N ASN A 25 11.56 -12.96 -7.92
CA ASN A 25 11.26 -14.38 -7.66
C ASN A 25 12.08 -15.00 -6.52
N ASN A 26 13.03 -14.27 -5.95
CA ASN A 26 13.81 -14.68 -4.78
C ASN A 26 13.56 -13.79 -3.55
N SER A 27 12.53 -12.98 -3.56
CA SER A 27 12.23 -12.03 -2.46
C SER A 27 11.98 -12.71 -1.11
N GLY A 28 11.53 -13.95 -1.11
CA GLY A 28 11.24 -14.70 0.11
C GLY A 28 12.50 -15.13 0.88
N GLN A 29 13.64 -15.30 0.22
CA GLN A 29 14.87 -15.73 0.85
C GLN A 29 15.36 -14.77 1.95
N PRO A 30 15.58 -13.47 1.67
CA PRO A 30 16.02 -12.53 2.69
C PRO A 30 15.01 -12.33 3.82
N VAL A 31 13.72 -12.37 3.52
CA VAL A 31 12.66 -12.27 4.53
C VAL A 31 12.69 -13.47 5.46
N GLY A 32 12.79 -14.69 4.92
CA GLY A 32 12.91 -15.90 5.71
C GLY A 32 14.16 -15.91 6.60
N GLU A 33 15.30 -15.45 6.09
CA GLU A 33 16.53 -15.31 6.88
C GLU A 33 16.36 -14.32 8.03
N ALA A 34 15.76 -13.14 7.76
CA ALA A 34 15.50 -12.13 8.77
C ALA A 34 14.55 -12.63 9.86
N MET A 35 13.50 -13.37 9.49
CA MET A 35 12.57 -13.96 10.44
C MET A 35 13.27 -14.95 11.38
N ARG A 36 14.11 -15.81 10.84
CA ARG A 36 14.88 -16.78 11.66
C ARG A 36 15.87 -16.07 12.58
N PHE A 37 16.58 -15.09 12.08
CA PHE A 37 17.55 -14.31 12.86
C PHE A 37 16.91 -13.55 14.02
N HIS A 38 15.78 -12.89 13.76
CA HIS A 38 15.05 -12.09 14.75
C HIS A 38 14.00 -12.90 15.53
N LYS A 39 13.85 -14.19 15.25
CA LYS A 39 12.87 -15.09 15.88
C LYS A 39 11.43 -14.57 15.76
N LEU A 40 11.05 -14.16 14.55
CA LEU A 40 9.72 -13.65 14.22
C LEU A 40 8.84 -14.75 13.65
N ASP A 41 7.53 -14.64 13.92
CA ASP A 41 6.52 -15.46 13.29
C ASP A 41 6.00 -14.77 11.99
N PRO A 42 5.40 -15.51 11.04
CA PRO A 42 4.84 -14.91 9.83
C PRO A 42 3.82 -13.80 10.12
N GLU A 43 3.07 -13.91 11.21
CA GLU A 43 2.10 -12.90 11.66
C GLU A 43 2.73 -11.56 12.06
N ASP A 44 4.02 -11.56 12.38
CA ASP A 44 4.80 -10.34 12.66
C ASP A 44 5.28 -9.63 11.41
N VAL A 45 5.08 -10.24 10.24
CA VAL A 45 5.57 -9.75 8.96
C VAL A 45 4.46 -9.05 8.18
N VAL A 46 4.74 -7.85 7.69
CA VAL A 46 3.87 -7.11 6.78
C VAL A 46 4.62 -6.85 5.48
N ILE A 47 4.04 -7.30 4.38
CA ILE A 47 4.62 -7.18 3.04
C ILE A 47 3.88 -6.07 2.28
N PHE A 48 4.64 -5.08 1.84
CA PHE A 48 4.16 -4.07 0.89
C PHE A 48 4.46 -4.55 -0.52
N HIS A 49 3.45 -4.63 -1.36
CA HIS A 49 3.63 -5.09 -2.74
C HIS A 49 2.70 -4.37 -3.72
N ASP A 50 3.11 -4.35 -4.98
CA ASP A 50 2.30 -3.85 -6.07
C ASP A 50 1.09 -4.75 -6.34
N GLU A 51 -0.03 -4.13 -6.71
CA GLU A 51 -1.29 -4.81 -7.00
C GLU A 51 -1.91 -4.30 -8.30
N LEU A 52 -2.04 -5.19 -9.27
CA LEU A 52 -2.63 -4.88 -10.57
C LEU A 52 -4.15 -4.65 -10.49
N ASP A 53 -4.83 -5.31 -9.56
CA ASP A 53 -6.29 -5.30 -9.45
C ASP A 53 -6.84 -4.09 -8.69
N LEU A 54 -5.97 -3.23 -8.18
CA LEU A 54 -6.32 -1.97 -7.56
C LEU A 54 -5.93 -0.79 -8.45
N SER A 55 -6.80 0.20 -8.51
CA SER A 55 -6.52 1.46 -9.22
C SER A 55 -5.25 2.13 -8.66
N PRO A 56 -4.50 2.88 -9.49
CA PRO A 56 -3.30 3.58 -9.05
C PRO A 56 -3.53 4.42 -7.79
N GLY A 57 -2.66 4.25 -6.80
CA GLY A 57 -2.74 4.96 -5.52
C GLY A 57 -3.72 4.39 -4.50
N LYS A 58 -4.50 3.38 -4.83
CA LYS A 58 -5.34 2.67 -3.87
C LYS A 58 -4.51 1.79 -2.96
N CYS A 59 -4.89 1.73 -1.68
CA CYS A 59 -4.23 0.90 -0.68
C CYS A 59 -5.27 0.03 0.03
N ARG A 60 -4.98 -1.24 0.18
CA ARG A 60 -5.79 -2.22 0.91
C ARG A 60 -4.91 -3.10 1.77
N ILE A 61 -5.45 -3.58 2.88
CA ILE A 61 -4.80 -4.56 3.75
C ILE A 61 -5.48 -5.90 3.59
N LYS A 62 -4.68 -6.96 3.57
CA LYS A 62 -5.13 -8.35 3.55
C LYS A 62 -4.25 -9.18 4.47
N GLN A 63 -4.87 -10.09 5.22
CA GLN A 63 -4.16 -11.08 6.01
C GLN A 63 -4.21 -12.42 5.29
N GLY A 64 -3.04 -12.98 5.01
CA GLY A 64 -2.94 -14.27 4.30
C GLY A 64 -3.45 -14.24 2.86
N GLY A 65 -3.71 -15.41 2.31
CA GLY A 65 -4.27 -15.63 0.97
C GLY A 65 -3.25 -15.98 -0.10
N GLY A 66 -3.71 -16.26 -1.33
CA GLY A 66 -2.89 -16.67 -2.46
C GLY A 66 -2.01 -15.57 -3.03
N HIS A 67 -1.08 -15.91 -3.90
CA HIS A 67 -0.12 -14.97 -4.51
C HIS A 67 -0.62 -14.34 -5.83
N ALA A 68 -1.70 -14.84 -6.40
CA ALA A 68 -2.32 -14.34 -7.64
C ALA A 68 -1.32 -14.12 -8.80
N GLY A 69 -0.30 -14.96 -8.90
CA GLY A 69 0.74 -14.84 -9.94
C GLY A 69 1.85 -13.83 -9.67
N HIS A 70 1.82 -13.10 -8.56
CA HIS A 70 2.90 -12.21 -8.16
C HIS A 70 4.14 -13.03 -7.76
N ASN A 71 5.25 -12.89 -8.49
CA ASN A 71 6.43 -13.72 -8.29
C ASN A 71 7.10 -13.53 -6.92
N GLY A 72 7.09 -12.31 -6.41
CA GLY A 72 7.60 -12.00 -5.06
C GLY A 72 6.79 -12.68 -3.97
N LEU A 73 5.46 -12.63 -4.05
CA LEU A 73 4.57 -13.30 -3.10
C LEU A 73 4.70 -14.83 -3.20
N ARG A 74 4.85 -15.36 -4.41
CA ARG A 74 5.11 -16.80 -4.59
C ARG A 74 6.37 -17.23 -3.86
N SER A 75 7.44 -16.48 -3.98
CA SER A 75 8.69 -16.72 -3.25
C SER A 75 8.51 -16.64 -1.74
N LEU A 76 7.78 -15.64 -1.26
CA LEU A 76 7.44 -15.51 0.16
C LEU A 76 6.65 -16.72 0.67
N HIS A 77 5.66 -17.20 -0.07
CA HIS A 77 4.90 -18.40 0.30
C HIS A 77 5.79 -19.62 0.46
N GLN A 78 6.79 -19.78 -0.40
CA GLN A 78 7.75 -20.90 -0.33
C GLN A 78 8.66 -20.83 0.90
N HIS A 79 9.01 -19.62 1.35
CA HIS A 79 9.98 -19.42 2.44
C HIS A 79 9.33 -19.22 3.81
N ILE A 80 8.17 -18.57 3.88
CA ILE A 80 7.55 -18.17 5.15
C ILE A 80 6.05 -18.55 5.26
N GLY A 81 5.48 -19.23 4.27
CA GLY A 81 4.05 -19.55 4.25
C GLY A 81 3.19 -18.37 3.83
N GLU A 82 1.88 -18.48 4.07
CA GLU A 82 0.87 -17.54 3.54
C GLU A 82 0.27 -16.60 4.59
N SER A 83 0.58 -16.77 5.88
CA SER A 83 -0.12 -16.11 6.97
C SER A 83 0.36 -14.70 7.32
N TYR A 84 1.32 -14.16 6.57
CA TYR A 84 1.79 -12.79 6.75
C TYR A 84 0.75 -11.75 6.32
N GLY A 85 0.84 -10.55 6.91
CA GLY A 85 0.03 -9.41 6.51
C GLY A 85 0.50 -8.77 5.21
N ARG A 86 -0.42 -8.20 4.45
CA ARG A 86 -0.13 -7.55 3.16
C ARG A 86 -0.70 -6.16 3.11
N VAL A 87 0.11 -5.22 2.70
CA VAL A 87 -0.33 -3.90 2.24
C VAL A 87 -0.28 -3.90 0.72
N ARG A 88 -1.45 -3.94 0.11
CA ARG A 88 -1.63 -4.01 -1.35
C ARG A 88 -1.66 -2.59 -1.90
N LEU A 89 -0.70 -2.27 -2.77
CA LEU A 89 -0.52 -0.94 -3.35
C LEU A 89 -0.95 -0.96 -4.82
N GLY A 90 -2.02 -0.29 -5.15
CA GLY A 90 -2.58 -0.26 -6.48
C GLY A 90 -1.66 0.43 -7.48
N ILE A 91 -1.38 -0.23 -8.58
CA ILE A 91 -0.65 0.32 -9.73
C ILE A 91 -1.48 0.28 -11.02
N GLY A 92 -2.68 -0.28 -10.95
CA GLY A 92 -3.54 -0.50 -12.11
C GLY A 92 -3.06 -1.65 -12.99
N HIS A 93 -3.90 -2.04 -13.94
CA HIS A 93 -3.62 -3.13 -14.88
C HIS A 93 -3.38 -2.56 -16.29
N PRO A 94 -2.41 -3.08 -17.06
CA PRO A 94 -2.13 -2.58 -18.41
C PRO A 94 -3.20 -2.95 -19.47
N GLY A 95 -4.25 -3.69 -19.08
CA GLY A 95 -5.38 -4.04 -19.93
C GLY A 95 -5.26 -5.41 -20.62
N HIS A 96 -4.07 -5.99 -20.70
CA HIS A 96 -3.84 -7.29 -21.30
C HIS A 96 -2.74 -8.06 -20.56
N LYS A 97 -2.95 -9.35 -20.33
CA LYS A 97 -2.02 -10.18 -19.55
C LYS A 97 -0.61 -10.23 -20.16
N ASP A 98 -0.48 -10.17 -21.48
CA ASP A 98 0.82 -10.20 -22.17
C ASP A 98 1.67 -8.95 -21.91
N ARG A 99 1.06 -7.87 -21.43
CA ARG A 99 1.74 -6.62 -21.06
C ARG A 99 2.15 -6.55 -19.59
N VAL A 100 1.66 -7.46 -18.76
CA VAL A 100 1.87 -7.42 -17.29
C VAL A 100 3.34 -7.46 -16.94
N SER A 101 4.13 -8.37 -17.51
CA SER A 101 5.55 -8.51 -17.19
C SER A 101 6.34 -7.24 -17.47
N GLY A 102 6.16 -6.63 -18.64
CA GLY A 102 6.82 -5.36 -18.98
C GLY A 102 6.32 -4.20 -18.10
N TYR A 103 5.03 -4.16 -17.80
CA TYR A 103 4.42 -3.12 -16.99
C TYR A 103 4.96 -3.11 -15.56
N VAL A 104 4.99 -4.25 -14.87
CA VAL A 104 5.45 -4.33 -13.47
C VAL A 104 6.96 -4.16 -13.31
N LEU A 105 7.74 -4.31 -14.38
CA LEU A 105 9.18 -4.11 -14.39
C LEU A 105 9.60 -2.73 -14.89
N SER A 106 8.66 -1.92 -15.38
CA SER A 106 8.96 -0.57 -15.87
C SER A 106 9.03 0.46 -14.74
N ASP A 107 9.73 1.53 -14.97
CA ASP A 107 9.73 2.69 -14.09
C ASP A 107 8.37 3.40 -14.12
N PHE A 108 8.05 4.12 -13.06
CA PHE A 108 6.88 4.99 -13.03
C PHE A 108 7.05 6.15 -14.02
N ALA A 109 6.00 6.44 -14.79
CA ALA A 109 5.96 7.60 -15.66
C ALA A 109 5.92 8.90 -14.84
N LYS A 110 6.36 10.01 -15.44
CA LYS A 110 6.29 11.33 -14.79
C LYS A 110 4.85 11.71 -14.39
N SER A 111 3.87 11.33 -15.19
CA SER A 111 2.45 11.54 -14.89
C SER A 111 1.93 10.78 -13.66
N GLU A 112 2.67 9.79 -13.19
CA GLU A 112 2.31 8.99 -12.02
C GLU A 112 2.90 9.55 -10.71
N ARG A 113 3.78 10.54 -10.77
CA ARG A 113 4.49 11.04 -9.59
C ARG A 113 3.57 11.59 -8.52
N ASP A 114 2.52 12.31 -8.90
CA ASP A 114 1.64 12.97 -7.93
C ASP A 114 0.91 11.95 -7.06
N TRP A 115 0.25 10.96 -7.66
CA TRP A 115 -0.44 9.94 -6.88
C TRP A 115 0.55 9.03 -6.12
N LEU A 116 1.72 8.77 -6.70
CA LEU A 116 2.75 7.95 -6.05
C LEU A 116 3.31 8.66 -4.80
N ASP A 117 3.62 9.95 -4.91
CA ASP A 117 4.10 10.75 -3.77
C ASP A 117 3.03 10.83 -2.67
N ASP A 118 1.78 11.03 -3.03
CA ASP A 118 0.66 11.06 -2.08
C ASP A 118 0.50 9.71 -1.36
N LEU A 119 0.59 8.61 -2.09
CA LEU A 119 0.53 7.26 -1.52
C LEU A 119 1.68 7.03 -0.54
N LEU A 120 2.90 7.34 -0.92
CA LEU A 120 4.08 7.15 -0.06
C LEU A 120 4.03 8.03 1.20
N ARG A 121 3.56 9.27 1.08
CA ARG A 121 3.35 10.16 2.24
C ARG A 121 2.27 9.64 3.17
N GLY A 122 1.17 9.14 2.62
CA GLY A 122 0.10 8.52 3.40
C GLY A 122 0.57 7.28 4.17
N ILE A 123 1.40 6.45 3.55
CA ILE A 123 2.03 5.30 4.20
C ILE A 123 2.92 5.75 5.35
N SER A 124 3.75 6.77 5.15
CA SER A 124 4.60 7.32 6.20
C SER A 124 3.80 7.89 7.36
N ASP A 125 2.73 8.64 7.07
CA ASP A 125 1.84 9.22 8.09
C ASP A 125 1.17 8.14 8.95
N GLY A 126 0.80 7.02 8.36
CA GLY A 126 0.11 5.92 9.03
C GLY A 126 1.00 4.81 9.57
N ALA A 127 2.30 4.86 9.34
CA ALA A 127 3.22 3.75 9.62
C ALA A 127 3.22 3.32 11.08
N ALA A 128 3.17 4.25 12.03
CA ALA A 128 3.11 3.94 13.46
C ALA A 128 1.81 3.20 13.84
N ASP A 129 0.69 3.57 13.24
CA ASP A 129 -0.58 2.87 13.42
C ASP A 129 -0.54 1.45 12.86
N LEU A 130 0.05 1.27 11.69
CA LEU A 130 0.24 -0.06 11.10
C LEU A 130 1.11 -0.94 11.99
N ALA A 131 2.22 -0.42 12.48
CA ALA A 131 3.12 -1.14 13.38
C ALA A 131 2.45 -1.55 14.70
N ALA A 132 1.48 -0.77 15.17
CA ALA A 132 0.70 -1.05 16.37
C ALA A 132 -0.54 -1.94 16.10
N GLY A 133 -0.75 -2.39 14.86
CA GLY A 133 -1.91 -3.21 14.48
C GLY A 133 -3.21 -2.44 14.28
N ARG A 134 -3.15 -1.10 14.25
CA ARG A 134 -4.32 -0.25 14.00
C ARG A 134 -4.52 -0.01 12.49
N ASN A 135 -4.95 -1.07 11.80
CA ASN A 135 -5.05 -1.09 10.34
C ASN A 135 -6.01 -0.03 9.79
N ASP A 136 -7.14 0.20 10.45
CA ASP A 136 -8.13 1.21 10.03
C ASP A 136 -7.56 2.63 10.08
N LYS A 137 -6.80 2.96 11.12
CA LYS A 137 -6.12 4.25 11.25
C LYS A 137 -5.04 4.43 10.18
N PHE A 138 -4.29 3.38 9.89
CA PHE A 138 -3.33 3.39 8.78
C PHE A 138 -4.01 3.69 7.44
N LEU A 139 -5.08 2.97 7.12
CA LEU A 139 -5.82 3.17 5.86
C LEU A 139 -6.44 4.57 5.79
N ASN A 140 -6.94 5.11 6.90
CA ASN A 140 -7.43 6.49 6.95
C ASN A 140 -6.32 7.51 6.67
N ALA A 141 -5.13 7.33 7.22
CA ALA A 141 -3.99 8.21 6.95
C ALA A 141 -3.61 8.21 5.48
N VAL A 142 -3.58 7.04 4.84
CA VAL A 142 -3.35 6.91 3.40
C VAL A 142 -4.44 7.62 2.60
N SER A 143 -5.70 7.39 2.94
CA SER A 143 -6.85 7.99 2.24
C SER A 143 -6.87 9.51 2.32
N LEU A 144 -6.45 10.10 3.42
CA LEU A 144 -6.35 11.56 3.56
C LEU A 144 -5.39 12.19 2.56
N ARG A 145 -4.37 11.45 2.13
CA ARG A 145 -3.41 11.91 1.13
C ARG A 145 -3.83 11.60 -0.30
N THR A 146 -4.49 10.47 -0.52
CA THR A 146 -4.76 9.93 -1.87
C THR A 146 -6.18 10.18 -2.36
N ALA A 147 -7.12 10.55 -1.47
CA ALA A 147 -8.49 10.89 -1.86
C ALA A 147 -8.52 12.19 -2.68
N PRO A 148 -9.36 12.28 -3.74
CA PRO A 148 -9.52 13.51 -4.46
C PRO A 148 -10.09 14.61 -3.53
N PRO A 149 -9.73 15.89 -3.74
CA PRO A 149 -10.26 16.99 -2.94
C PRO A 149 -11.79 16.95 -2.98
N ARG A 150 -12.42 17.10 -1.81
CA ARG A 150 -13.90 17.19 -1.74
C ARG A 150 -14.33 18.38 -2.58
N SER A 151 -15.14 18.13 -3.61
CA SER A 151 -15.82 19.21 -4.30
C SER A 151 -16.62 19.98 -3.25
N SER A 152 -16.35 21.27 -3.09
CA SER A 152 -17.19 22.15 -2.29
C SER A 152 -18.60 22.03 -2.85
N LYS A 153 -19.52 21.41 -2.11
CA LYS A 153 -20.94 21.47 -2.43
C LYS A 153 -21.30 22.96 -2.42
N SER A 154 -21.53 23.53 -3.59
CA SER A 154 -22.12 24.84 -3.70
C SER A 154 -23.44 24.81 -2.94
N THR A 155 -23.53 25.59 -1.87
CA THR A 155 -24.76 25.83 -1.14
C THR A 155 -25.78 26.38 -2.16
N PRO A 156 -26.98 25.82 -2.29
CA PRO A 156 -27.97 26.37 -3.16
C PRO A 156 -28.26 27.80 -2.69
N ARG A 157 -28.05 28.76 -3.57
CA ARG A 157 -28.41 30.16 -3.34
C ARG A 157 -29.91 30.20 -3.12
N ALA A 158 -30.35 30.60 -1.93
CA ALA A 158 -31.78 30.89 -1.66
C ALA A 158 -32.29 31.90 -2.66
N ARG A 159 -33.38 31.58 -3.34
CA ARG A 159 -34.11 32.55 -4.20
C ARG A 159 -34.66 33.66 -3.32
N PRO A 160 -34.59 34.92 -3.75
CA PRO A 160 -35.31 36.02 -3.08
C PRO A 160 -36.81 35.75 -3.17
N SER A 161 -37.51 35.85 -2.05
CA SER A 161 -38.97 35.83 -2.01
C SER A 161 -39.51 37.06 -2.75
N GLU A 162 -40.26 36.84 -3.80
CA GLU A 162 -41.10 37.89 -4.43
C GLU A 162 -42.11 38.37 -3.39
N ARG A 163 -42.04 39.66 -3.06
CA ARG A 163 -43.11 40.33 -2.35
C ARG A 163 -44.27 40.53 -3.34
N THR A 164 -45.36 39.89 -3.10
CA THR A 164 -46.65 40.23 -3.69
C THR A 164 -47.10 41.50 -3.01
N GLU A 165 -47.09 42.60 -3.76
CA GLU A 165 -47.94 43.75 -3.43
C GLU A 165 -49.32 43.45 -3.98
N GLU A 166 -50.29 43.42 -3.09
CA GLU A 166 -51.72 43.54 -3.47
C GLU A 166 -52.15 45.00 -3.37
N PRO A 167 -53.13 45.42 -4.25
CA PRO A 167 -53.56 46.79 -4.38
C PRO A 167 -54.46 47.30 -3.26
#